data_80e97dd0d1e61770eb55742423343c5a
#
_entry.id   80e97dd0d1e61770eb55742423343c5a
#
_cell.length_a   1.000
_cell.length_b   1.000
_cell.length_c   1.000
_cell.angle_alpha   90.00
_cell.angle_beta   90.00
_cell.angle_gamma   90.00
#
_symmetry.space_group_name_H-M   'P 1'
#
loop_
_entity.id
_entity.type
_entity.pdbx_description
1 polymer ?
#
loop_
_entity_poly.entity_id
_entity_poly.type
_entity_poly.pdbx_seq_one_letter_code
_entity_poly.pdbx_strand_id
1 'polypeptide(L)'
;SILPFEVPSYEQKHKYPVHYVGNPTAQEVAEFRAGYHQTYEEFCRENNLDSRKPIIALLAGSRLQEIKDNLPAMIEVAERFEDYQMVLAGAPSIEDEYYDNFLEGTSVRVVKNKTYQLLSHTTAALVTSGTATLETALFNVPQVVCYETPLPKLIRFAFNHVLKVDYISLVNLVANKEVVPEMFADKFTIDGIANELYKIMPGQPARERMLAEYQEVLRELGSKVAPDEAASIMVDLLRKHRAELIRLAKERAEAVAKAAAKAAELARVKAEQEAAIARQKAEEAERVSQQEINEP
;
A
#
# COMPACT_ATOMS: atom_id res chain seq x y z
N SER A 1 -5.02 4.33 0.64
CA SER A 1 -3.88 3.57 0.11
C SER A 1 -2.59 4.37 0.22
N ILE A 2 -1.48 3.68 0.45
CA ILE A 2 -0.11 4.24 0.48
C ILE A 2 0.70 3.88 -0.79
N LEU A 3 0.10 3.15 -1.71
CA LEU A 3 0.71 2.79 -3.00
C LEU A 3 -0.21 3.24 -4.14
N PRO A 4 0.29 4.03 -5.10
CA PRO A 4 -0.55 4.66 -6.13
C PRO A 4 -1.22 3.63 -7.05
N PHE A 5 -0.56 2.52 -7.38
CA PHE A 5 -1.10 1.47 -8.26
C PHE A 5 -2.28 0.70 -7.66
N GLU A 6 -2.50 0.77 -6.34
CA GLU A 6 -3.65 0.13 -5.70
C GLU A 6 -4.97 0.84 -6.03
N VAL A 7 -4.95 2.17 -6.21
CA VAL A 7 -6.16 2.96 -6.48
C VAL A 7 -6.92 2.44 -7.71
N PRO A 8 -6.33 2.38 -8.92
CA PRO A 8 -7.02 1.87 -10.09
C PRO A 8 -7.43 0.39 -9.95
N SER A 9 -6.65 -0.41 -9.21
CA SER A 9 -6.98 -1.81 -8.95
C SER A 9 -8.25 -1.96 -8.13
N TYR A 10 -8.41 -1.20 -7.04
CA TYR A 10 -9.61 -1.23 -6.20
C TYR A 10 -10.83 -0.64 -6.92
N GLU A 11 -10.67 0.48 -7.61
CA GLU A 11 -11.76 1.14 -8.32
C GLU A 11 -12.28 0.32 -9.50
N GLN A 12 -11.39 -0.26 -10.30
CA GLN A 12 -11.77 -1.01 -11.50
C GLN A 12 -12.28 -2.42 -11.17
N LYS A 13 -11.58 -3.16 -10.29
CA LYS A 13 -11.91 -4.56 -9.98
C LYS A 13 -13.00 -4.68 -8.92
N HIS A 14 -12.95 -3.85 -7.89
CA HIS A 14 -13.83 -3.96 -6.73
C HIS A 14 -14.93 -2.90 -6.71
N LYS A 15 -14.91 -1.92 -7.64
CA LYS A 15 -15.85 -0.79 -7.70
C LYS A 15 -15.90 -0.01 -6.37
N TYR A 16 -14.78 0.04 -5.67
CA TYR A 16 -14.64 0.68 -4.37
C TYR A 16 -13.70 1.89 -4.47
N PRO A 17 -14.16 3.10 -4.10
CA PRO A 17 -13.32 4.29 -4.15
C PRO A 17 -12.21 4.21 -3.10
N VAL A 18 -10.98 4.47 -3.51
CA VAL A 18 -9.79 4.49 -2.65
C VAL A 18 -9.04 5.79 -2.87
N HIS A 19 -8.58 6.41 -1.78
CA HIS A 19 -7.79 7.63 -1.81
C HIS A 19 -6.31 7.30 -1.61
N TYR A 20 -5.45 7.76 -2.52
CA TYR A 20 -4.01 7.74 -2.32
C TYR A 20 -3.61 8.91 -1.40
N VAL A 21 -3.00 8.58 -0.26
CA VAL A 21 -2.65 9.55 0.79
C VAL A 21 -1.17 9.93 0.81
N GLY A 22 -0.37 9.38 -0.09
CA GLY A 22 1.09 9.49 -0.08
C GLY A 22 1.74 8.21 0.45
N ASN A 23 3.07 8.14 0.33
CA ASN A 23 3.85 6.98 0.74
C ASN A 23 4.71 7.31 1.98
N PRO A 24 4.46 6.68 3.15
CA PRO A 24 5.22 6.95 4.38
C PRO A 24 6.71 6.66 4.25
N THR A 25 7.08 5.58 3.54
CA THR A 25 8.48 5.22 3.32
C THR A 25 9.23 6.28 2.53
N ALA A 26 8.59 6.86 1.50
CA ALA A 26 9.20 7.94 0.73
C ALA A 26 9.46 9.18 1.59
N GLN A 27 8.54 9.50 2.49
CA GLN A 27 8.71 10.59 3.46
C GLN A 27 9.85 10.30 4.43
N GLU A 28 9.85 9.13 5.06
CA GLU A 28 10.85 8.70 6.03
C GLU A 28 12.27 8.72 5.43
N VAL A 29 12.43 8.17 4.22
CA VAL A 29 13.73 8.21 3.52
C VAL A 29 14.15 9.63 3.19
N ALA A 30 13.23 10.50 2.75
CA ALA A 30 13.54 11.89 2.47
C ALA A 30 14.01 12.65 3.72
N GLU A 31 13.33 12.48 4.85
CA GLU A 31 13.69 13.05 6.14
C GLU A 31 15.05 12.55 6.63
N PHE A 32 15.27 11.21 6.55
CA PHE A 32 16.55 10.62 6.91
C PHE A 32 17.69 11.22 6.07
N ARG A 33 17.56 11.24 4.75
CA ARG A 33 18.59 11.77 3.83
C ARG A 33 18.89 13.24 4.07
N ALA A 34 17.91 14.04 4.46
CA ALA A 34 18.10 15.45 4.78
C ALA A 34 18.92 15.64 6.07
N GLY A 35 18.84 14.73 7.02
CA GLY A 35 19.54 14.79 8.30
C GLY A 35 20.84 13.96 8.41
N TYR A 36 21.11 13.11 7.42
CA TYR A 36 22.25 12.20 7.45
C TYR A 36 23.47 12.80 6.73
N HIS A 37 24.58 12.98 7.47
CA HIS A 37 25.80 13.64 7.00
C HIS A 37 27.07 12.84 7.21
N GLN A 38 26.96 11.58 7.68
CA GLN A 38 28.12 10.72 7.91
C GLN A 38 28.85 10.44 6.57
N THR A 39 30.17 10.58 6.56
CA THR A 39 30.98 10.27 5.38
C THR A 39 31.14 8.76 5.20
N TYR A 40 31.54 8.34 4.00
CA TYR A 40 31.83 6.94 3.69
C TYR A 40 32.91 6.36 4.61
N GLU A 41 33.98 7.10 4.83
CA GLU A 41 35.11 6.71 5.69
C GLU A 41 34.68 6.55 7.14
N GLU A 42 33.82 7.43 7.65
CA GLU A 42 33.27 7.33 9.00
C GLU A 42 32.37 6.11 9.14
N PHE A 43 31.47 5.90 8.17
CA PHE A 43 30.61 4.71 8.14
C PHE A 43 31.43 3.41 8.10
N CYS A 44 32.46 3.33 7.25
CA CYS A 44 33.33 2.18 7.15
C CYS A 44 34.09 1.93 8.45
N ARG A 45 34.64 2.95 9.06
CA ARG A 45 35.36 2.85 10.33
C ARG A 45 34.48 2.33 11.47
N GLU A 46 33.26 2.84 11.58
CA GLU A 46 32.32 2.41 12.63
C GLU A 46 31.81 0.99 12.47
N ASN A 47 31.81 0.46 11.25
CA ASN A 47 31.28 -0.86 10.94
C ASN A 47 32.37 -1.88 10.56
N ASN A 48 33.67 -1.56 10.81
CA ASN A 48 34.80 -2.41 10.48
C ASN A 48 34.87 -2.82 9.01
N LEU A 49 34.57 -1.86 8.09
CA LEU A 49 34.62 -2.02 6.66
C LEU A 49 35.87 -1.36 6.05
N ASP A 50 36.25 -1.76 4.84
CA ASP A 50 37.37 -1.17 4.11
C ASP A 50 36.88 0.06 3.31
N SER A 51 37.33 1.25 3.71
CA SER A 51 36.94 2.49 3.01
C SER A 51 37.53 2.65 1.59
N ARG A 52 38.41 1.73 1.16
CA ARG A 52 38.96 1.71 -0.21
C ARG A 52 38.12 0.88 -1.18
N LYS A 53 37.23 0.01 -0.67
CA LYS A 53 36.38 -0.86 -1.48
C LYS A 53 34.94 -0.36 -1.47
N PRO A 54 34.32 -0.13 -2.63
CA PRO A 54 32.90 0.21 -2.68
C PRO A 54 32.01 -0.96 -2.21
N ILE A 55 30.80 -0.66 -1.80
CA ILE A 55 29.89 -1.64 -1.19
C ILE A 55 28.89 -2.19 -2.21
N ILE A 56 28.71 -3.51 -2.21
CA ILE A 56 27.52 -4.20 -2.67
C ILE A 56 26.70 -4.57 -1.43
N ALA A 57 25.48 -4.02 -1.29
CA ALA A 57 24.59 -4.34 -0.17
C ALA A 57 23.77 -5.59 -0.47
N LEU A 58 23.61 -6.43 0.55
CA LEU A 58 22.73 -7.60 0.52
C LEU A 58 21.55 -7.35 1.47
N LEU A 59 20.34 -7.22 0.92
CA LEU A 59 19.10 -7.07 1.66
C LEU A 59 18.29 -8.37 1.53
N ALA A 60 18.66 -9.38 2.31
CA ALA A 60 18.15 -10.76 2.17
C ALA A 60 16.74 -10.98 2.75
N GLY A 61 16.10 -9.91 3.27
CA GLY A 61 14.78 -9.97 3.86
C GLY A 61 14.81 -9.84 5.39
N SER A 62 13.61 -9.86 5.99
CA SER A 62 13.41 -9.70 7.44
C SER A 62 12.79 -10.93 8.11
N ARG A 63 12.57 -12.01 7.37
CA ARG A 63 12.04 -13.29 7.86
C ARG A 63 13.05 -14.40 7.67
N LEU A 64 13.09 -15.33 8.63
CA LEU A 64 14.04 -16.46 8.61
C LEU A 64 14.01 -17.24 7.29
N GLN A 65 12.82 -17.47 6.74
CA GLN A 65 12.68 -18.20 5.47
C GLN A 65 13.22 -17.39 4.28
N GLU A 66 12.94 -16.09 4.21
CA GLU A 66 13.47 -15.21 3.16
C GLU A 66 15.00 -15.22 3.15
N ILE A 67 15.62 -15.09 4.33
CA ILE A 67 17.07 -15.10 4.49
C ILE A 67 17.63 -16.46 4.06
N LYS A 68 17.05 -17.55 4.56
CA LYS A 68 17.46 -18.91 4.22
C LYS A 68 17.44 -19.17 2.72
N ASP A 69 16.39 -18.70 2.04
CA ASP A 69 16.19 -18.97 0.62
C ASP A 69 17.07 -18.07 -0.27
N ASN A 70 17.24 -16.78 0.08
CA ASN A 70 17.89 -15.82 -0.81
C ASN A 70 19.36 -15.54 -0.49
N LEU A 71 19.74 -15.52 0.80
CA LEU A 71 21.08 -15.09 1.22
C LEU A 71 22.22 -15.95 0.63
N PRO A 72 22.14 -17.29 0.57
CA PRO A 72 23.23 -18.10 0.01
C PRO A 72 23.54 -17.72 -1.44
N ALA A 73 22.53 -17.55 -2.28
CA ALA A 73 22.70 -17.15 -3.67
C ALA A 73 23.24 -15.71 -3.80
N MET A 74 22.78 -14.78 -2.94
CA MET A 74 23.29 -13.41 -2.93
C MET A 74 24.78 -13.37 -2.56
N ILE A 75 25.24 -14.19 -1.60
CA ILE A 75 26.65 -14.30 -1.23
C ILE A 75 27.47 -14.82 -2.39
N GLU A 76 27.08 -15.94 -2.99
CA GLU A 76 27.81 -16.55 -4.11
C GLU A 76 27.93 -15.61 -5.31
N VAL A 77 26.87 -14.84 -5.59
CA VAL A 77 26.91 -13.83 -6.65
C VAL A 77 27.86 -12.69 -6.29
N ALA A 78 27.75 -12.14 -5.07
CA ALA A 78 28.52 -10.98 -4.66
C ALA A 78 30.03 -11.29 -4.58
N GLU A 79 30.41 -12.50 -4.19
CA GLU A 79 31.82 -12.95 -4.15
C GLU A 79 32.52 -12.93 -5.53
N ARG A 80 31.78 -12.91 -6.61
CA ARG A 80 32.33 -12.74 -7.97
C ARG A 80 32.80 -11.31 -8.26
N PHE A 81 32.49 -10.36 -7.39
CA PHE A 81 32.83 -8.92 -7.53
C PHE A 81 33.95 -8.53 -6.55
N GLU A 82 35.16 -9.07 -6.76
CA GLU A 82 36.30 -8.95 -5.84
C GLU A 82 36.76 -7.53 -5.52
N ASP A 83 36.48 -6.58 -6.43
CA ASP A 83 36.78 -5.15 -6.24
C ASP A 83 35.83 -4.48 -5.25
N TYR A 84 34.78 -5.18 -4.81
CA TYR A 84 33.74 -4.68 -3.89
C TYR A 84 33.81 -5.42 -2.56
N GLN A 85 33.26 -4.81 -1.53
CA GLN A 85 33.00 -5.47 -0.27
C GLN A 85 31.50 -5.76 -0.11
N MET A 86 31.17 -6.93 0.39
CA MET A 86 29.80 -7.36 0.56
C MET A 86 29.34 -7.01 1.98
N VAL A 87 28.22 -6.28 2.09
CA VAL A 87 27.67 -5.88 3.38
C VAL A 87 26.20 -6.28 3.47
N LEU A 88 25.91 -7.16 4.42
CA LEU A 88 24.55 -7.61 4.70
C LEU A 88 23.85 -6.63 5.64
N ALA A 89 22.70 -6.14 5.25
CA ALA A 89 21.78 -5.42 6.12
C ALA A 89 21.09 -6.41 7.06
N GLY A 90 21.57 -6.52 8.31
CA GLY A 90 20.98 -7.38 9.32
C GLY A 90 19.66 -6.83 9.83
N ALA A 91 18.59 -7.61 9.73
CA ALA A 91 17.27 -7.24 10.22
C ALA A 91 17.23 -7.19 11.76
N PRO A 92 16.56 -6.20 12.37
CA PRO A 92 16.53 -6.04 13.84
C PRO A 92 15.94 -7.24 14.59
N SER A 93 15.04 -7.96 13.96
CA SER A 93 14.32 -9.11 14.54
C SER A 93 15.05 -10.44 14.42
N ILE A 94 16.23 -10.46 13.78
CA ILE A 94 16.99 -11.69 13.52
C ILE A 94 18.25 -11.66 14.38
N GLU A 95 18.51 -12.75 15.11
CA GLU A 95 19.69 -12.90 15.95
C GLU A 95 20.96 -13.10 15.09
N ASP A 96 22.12 -12.67 15.64
CA ASP A 96 23.39 -12.73 14.90
C ASP A 96 23.78 -14.17 14.57
N GLU A 97 23.56 -15.10 15.51
CA GLU A 97 23.83 -16.51 15.36
C GLU A 97 23.08 -17.15 14.17
N TYR A 98 21.94 -16.59 13.79
CA TYR A 98 21.26 -17.09 12.60
C TYR A 98 22.02 -16.75 11.32
N TYR A 99 22.59 -15.56 11.24
CA TYR A 99 23.41 -15.16 10.10
C TYR A 99 24.72 -15.92 10.03
N ASP A 100 25.33 -16.27 11.18
CA ASP A 100 26.58 -17.02 11.26
C ASP A 100 26.51 -18.34 10.49
N ASN A 101 25.35 -19.00 10.46
CA ASN A 101 25.14 -20.22 9.69
C ASN A 101 25.39 -20.07 8.17
N PHE A 102 25.31 -18.84 7.63
CA PHE A 102 25.52 -18.54 6.21
C PHE A 102 26.83 -17.84 5.93
N LEU A 103 27.40 -17.19 6.92
CA LEU A 103 28.57 -16.31 6.77
C LEU A 103 29.90 -16.93 7.08
N GLU A 104 29.92 -18.12 7.71
CA GLU A 104 31.15 -18.82 8.00
C GLU A 104 31.96 -19.08 6.73
N GLY A 105 33.24 -18.67 6.72
CA GLY A 105 34.12 -18.79 5.57
C GLY A 105 33.93 -17.76 4.45
N THR A 106 32.98 -16.80 4.58
CA THR A 106 32.75 -15.72 3.62
C THR A 106 33.44 -14.41 4.03
N SER A 107 33.55 -13.47 3.10
CA SER A 107 34.05 -12.12 3.37
C SER A 107 32.92 -11.11 3.74
N VAL A 108 31.68 -11.55 3.81
CA VAL A 108 30.52 -10.70 4.08
C VAL A 108 30.56 -10.15 5.50
N ARG A 109 30.27 -8.85 5.63
CA ARG A 109 30.11 -8.17 6.93
C ARG A 109 28.64 -7.87 7.17
N VAL A 110 28.18 -7.99 8.43
CA VAL A 110 26.82 -7.65 8.83
C VAL A 110 26.80 -6.26 9.45
N VAL A 111 25.85 -5.45 9.01
CA VAL A 111 25.55 -4.16 9.64
C VAL A 111 24.08 -4.18 10.09
N LYS A 112 23.88 -4.19 11.42
CA LYS A 112 22.54 -4.24 12.02
C LYS A 112 21.96 -2.87 12.31
N ASN A 113 20.63 -2.76 12.13
CA ASN A 113 19.87 -1.53 12.48
C ASN A 113 20.36 -0.25 11.77
N LYS A 114 21.07 -0.39 10.66
CA LYS A 114 21.66 0.72 9.91
C LYS A 114 21.39 0.59 8.39
N THR A 115 20.25 0.05 8.01
CA THR A 115 19.93 -0.16 6.59
C THR A 115 19.97 1.13 5.78
N TYR A 116 19.45 2.23 6.30
CA TYR A 116 19.45 3.52 5.61
C TYR A 116 20.85 4.13 5.52
N GLN A 117 21.66 4.00 6.58
CA GLN A 117 23.06 4.38 6.56
C GLN A 117 23.84 3.56 5.51
N LEU A 118 23.63 2.24 5.49
CA LEU A 118 24.25 1.35 4.51
C LEU A 118 23.85 1.75 3.07
N LEU A 119 22.56 1.93 2.81
CA LEU A 119 22.06 2.33 1.49
C LEU A 119 22.59 3.70 1.04
N SER A 120 22.87 4.63 1.98
CA SER A 120 23.46 5.93 1.66
C SER A 120 24.87 5.82 1.08
N HIS A 121 25.56 4.70 1.31
CA HIS A 121 26.93 4.46 0.90
C HIS A 121 27.10 3.28 -0.08
N THR A 122 26.00 2.72 -0.55
CA THR A 122 26.00 1.52 -1.39
C THR A 122 26.11 1.84 -2.87
N THR A 123 26.92 1.08 -3.59
CA THR A 123 27.11 1.21 -5.04
C THR A 123 26.05 0.47 -5.83
N ALA A 124 25.71 -0.76 -5.43
CA ALA A 124 24.66 -1.59 -6.00
C ALA A 124 24.14 -2.56 -4.93
N ALA A 125 22.95 -3.10 -5.10
CA ALA A 125 22.34 -3.99 -4.12
C ALA A 125 21.70 -5.24 -4.75
N LEU A 126 21.75 -6.36 -4.01
CA LEU A 126 20.88 -7.52 -4.20
C LEU A 126 19.78 -7.46 -3.14
N VAL A 127 18.52 -7.44 -3.56
CA VAL A 127 17.41 -7.11 -2.67
C VAL A 127 16.30 -8.16 -2.78
N THR A 128 15.90 -8.76 -1.66
CA THR A 128 14.70 -9.61 -1.63
C THR A 128 13.44 -8.79 -1.89
N SER A 129 12.52 -9.35 -2.66
CA SER A 129 11.25 -8.67 -2.99
C SER A 129 10.48 -8.28 -1.71
N GLY A 130 10.05 -7.02 -1.64
CA GLY A 130 9.34 -6.43 -0.51
C GLY A 130 9.50 -4.91 -0.49
N THR A 131 9.24 -4.29 0.67
CA THR A 131 9.41 -2.83 0.88
C THR A 131 10.85 -2.37 0.66
N ALA A 132 11.82 -3.22 0.95
CA ALA A 132 13.24 -2.93 0.75
C ALA A 132 13.58 -2.56 -0.70
N THR A 133 12.85 -3.06 -1.70
CA THR A 133 13.06 -2.67 -3.10
C THR A 133 12.74 -1.20 -3.33
N LEU A 134 11.66 -0.70 -2.73
CA LEU A 134 11.29 0.71 -2.80
C LEU A 134 12.27 1.59 -2.04
N GLU A 135 12.63 1.20 -0.81
CA GLU A 135 13.66 1.90 0.00
C GLU A 135 14.97 2.05 -0.78
N THR A 136 15.47 0.95 -1.37
CA THR A 136 16.70 0.95 -2.17
C THR A 136 16.62 1.94 -3.35
N ALA A 137 15.49 1.99 -4.06
CA ALA A 137 15.28 2.95 -5.14
C ALA A 137 15.21 4.41 -4.64
N LEU A 138 14.58 4.65 -3.48
CA LEU A 138 14.51 5.96 -2.83
C LEU A 138 15.88 6.49 -2.39
N PHE A 139 16.82 5.58 -2.05
CA PHE A 139 18.24 5.92 -1.83
C PHE A 139 19.03 6.08 -3.13
N ASN A 140 18.38 5.92 -4.29
CA ASN A 140 19.02 5.98 -5.61
C ASN A 140 20.13 4.95 -5.79
N VAL A 141 19.94 3.74 -5.25
CA VAL A 141 20.86 2.61 -5.34
C VAL A 141 20.38 1.64 -6.40
N PRO A 142 21.15 1.38 -7.47
CA PRO A 142 20.82 0.34 -8.45
C PRO A 142 20.73 -1.03 -7.80
N GLN A 143 19.74 -1.83 -8.19
CA GLN A 143 19.45 -3.09 -7.55
C GLN A 143 19.03 -4.19 -8.52
N VAL A 144 19.27 -5.43 -8.11
CA VAL A 144 18.69 -6.64 -8.69
C VAL A 144 17.77 -7.25 -7.64
N VAL A 145 16.52 -7.46 -7.99
CA VAL A 145 15.55 -8.09 -7.10
C VAL A 145 15.69 -9.60 -7.17
N CYS A 146 15.90 -10.23 -6.02
CA CYS A 146 16.14 -11.66 -5.87
C CYS A 146 15.01 -12.29 -5.04
N TYR A 147 14.37 -13.32 -5.56
CA TYR A 147 13.32 -14.01 -4.83
C TYR A 147 13.27 -15.49 -5.22
N GLU A 148 13.85 -16.34 -4.37
CA GLU A 148 13.78 -17.78 -4.55
C GLU A 148 12.37 -18.28 -4.27
N THR A 149 11.90 -19.19 -5.11
CA THR A 149 10.56 -19.77 -4.98
C THR A 149 10.63 -21.29 -5.07
N PRO A 150 9.84 -22.02 -4.28
CA PRO A 150 9.70 -23.46 -4.46
C PRO A 150 9.05 -23.75 -5.81
N LEU A 151 9.44 -24.87 -6.43
CA LEU A 151 8.87 -25.32 -7.73
C LEU A 151 8.87 -24.22 -8.82
N PRO A 152 10.05 -23.69 -9.19
CA PRO A 152 10.17 -22.46 -10.00
C PRO A 152 9.40 -22.50 -11.33
N LYS A 153 9.37 -23.63 -12.03
CA LYS A 153 8.63 -23.77 -13.29
C LYS A 153 7.11 -23.67 -13.12
N LEU A 154 6.58 -24.24 -12.01
CA LEU A 154 5.16 -24.16 -11.70
C LEU A 154 4.75 -22.74 -11.29
N ILE A 155 5.59 -22.09 -10.47
CA ILE A 155 5.38 -20.69 -10.07
C ILE A 155 5.42 -19.77 -11.29
N ARG A 156 6.37 -19.96 -12.22
CA ARG A 156 6.42 -19.19 -13.46
C ARG A 156 5.17 -19.39 -14.31
N PHE A 157 4.70 -20.63 -14.44
CA PHE A 157 3.46 -20.91 -15.15
C PHE A 157 2.26 -20.21 -14.51
N ALA A 158 2.14 -20.31 -13.18
CA ALA A 158 1.05 -19.66 -12.44
C ALA A 158 1.12 -18.14 -12.56
N PHE A 159 2.30 -17.54 -12.48
CA PHE A 159 2.52 -16.11 -12.63
C PHE A 159 2.07 -15.60 -14.01
N ASN A 160 2.44 -16.32 -15.06
CA ASN A 160 2.13 -15.91 -16.44
C ASN A 160 0.67 -16.15 -16.85
N HIS A 161 -0.03 -17.11 -16.23
CA HIS A 161 -1.34 -17.58 -16.73
C HIS A 161 -2.49 -17.41 -15.72
N VAL A 162 -2.19 -17.38 -14.41
CA VAL A 162 -3.19 -17.36 -13.35
C VAL A 162 -3.16 -16.06 -12.58
N LEU A 163 -1.97 -15.60 -12.21
CA LEU A 163 -1.78 -14.35 -11.47
C LEU A 163 -1.79 -13.19 -12.46
N LYS A 164 -2.73 -12.27 -12.29
CA LYS A 164 -2.84 -11.04 -13.11
C LYS A 164 -1.96 -9.92 -12.52
N VAL A 165 -0.71 -10.24 -12.26
CA VAL A 165 0.29 -9.30 -11.72
C VAL A 165 1.53 -9.41 -12.60
N ASP A 166 2.00 -8.29 -13.13
CA ASP A 166 3.13 -8.28 -14.08
C ASP A 166 4.49 -8.26 -13.37
N TYR A 167 4.54 -7.76 -12.12
CA TYR A 167 5.77 -7.56 -11.35
C TYR A 167 5.62 -8.01 -9.91
N ILE A 168 6.77 -8.29 -9.25
CA ILE A 168 6.83 -8.69 -7.83
C ILE A 168 7.43 -7.62 -6.92
N SER A 169 8.21 -6.67 -7.45
CA SER A 169 8.80 -5.59 -6.69
C SER A 169 7.93 -4.35 -6.66
N LEU A 170 7.96 -3.62 -5.54
CA LEU A 170 7.20 -2.36 -5.42
C LEU A 170 7.67 -1.30 -6.41
N VAL A 171 8.95 -1.29 -6.77
CA VAL A 171 9.50 -0.36 -7.77
C VAL A 171 8.82 -0.53 -9.12
N ASN A 172 8.79 -1.77 -9.63
CA ASN A 172 8.18 -2.08 -10.92
C ASN A 172 6.64 -1.91 -10.89
N LEU A 173 6.00 -2.28 -9.77
CA LEU A 173 4.56 -2.07 -9.57
C LEU A 173 4.18 -0.59 -9.56
N VAL A 174 4.95 0.27 -8.90
CA VAL A 174 4.70 1.72 -8.88
C VAL A 174 4.92 2.32 -10.27
N ALA A 175 6.00 1.92 -10.96
CA ALA A 175 6.32 2.40 -12.30
C ALA A 175 5.41 1.80 -13.39
N ASN A 176 4.71 0.69 -13.10
CA ASN A 176 3.97 -0.13 -14.06
C ASN A 176 4.82 -0.54 -15.28
N LYS A 177 6.12 -0.76 -15.06
CA LYS A 177 7.10 -1.22 -16.04
C LYS A 177 8.30 -1.86 -15.34
N GLU A 178 9.13 -2.60 -16.07
CA GLU A 178 10.38 -3.15 -15.57
C GLU A 178 11.43 -2.03 -15.45
N VAL A 179 11.61 -1.50 -14.26
CA VAL A 179 12.66 -0.54 -13.88
C VAL A 179 13.88 -1.29 -13.33
N VAL A 180 13.62 -2.32 -12.54
CA VAL A 180 14.63 -3.18 -11.92
C VAL A 180 14.44 -4.63 -12.39
N PRO A 181 15.51 -5.37 -12.67
CA PRO A 181 15.42 -6.78 -13.05
C PRO A 181 14.92 -7.62 -11.87
N GLU A 182 13.95 -8.50 -12.13
CA GLU A 182 13.34 -9.39 -11.14
C GLU A 182 13.77 -10.84 -11.41
N MET A 183 14.69 -11.31 -10.57
CA MET A 183 15.24 -12.65 -10.62
C MET A 183 14.44 -13.56 -9.69
N PHE A 184 13.40 -14.20 -10.22
CA PHE A 184 12.57 -15.14 -9.47
C PHE A 184 12.18 -16.35 -10.32
N ALA A 185 11.76 -17.41 -9.68
CA ALA A 185 11.39 -18.68 -10.28
C ALA A 185 12.55 -19.23 -11.14
N ASP A 186 12.31 -19.50 -12.42
CA ASP A 186 13.30 -20.03 -13.36
C ASP A 186 14.44 -19.05 -13.73
N LYS A 187 14.25 -17.76 -13.48
CA LYS A 187 15.30 -16.74 -13.64
C LYS A 187 16.24 -16.65 -12.43
N PHE A 188 15.84 -17.19 -11.28
CA PHE A 188 16.67 -17.18 -10.06
C PHE A 188 17.82 -18.18 -10.22
N THR A 189 18.90 -17.74 -10.82
CA THR A 189 20.15 -18.50 -11.01
C THR A 189 21.34 -17.61 -10.68
N ILE A 190 22.41 -18.20 -10.16
CA ILE A 190 23.64 -17.47 -9.81
C ILE A 190 24.17 -16.68 -10.99
N ASP A 191 24.28 -17.32 -12.18
CA ASP A 191 24.79 -16.66 -13.39
C ASP A 191 23.84 -15.56 -13.89
N GLY A 192 22.53 -15.79 -13.79
CA GLY A 192 21.53 -14.80 -14.15
C GLY A 192 21.59 -13.55 -13.28
N ILE A 193 21.63 -13.73 -11.95
CA ILE A 193 21.73 -12.64 -10.99
C ILE A 193 23.05 -11.88 -11.15
N ALA A 194 24.18 -12.60 -11.28
CA ALA A 194 25.49 -11.99 -11.48
C ALA A 194 25.56 -11.16 -12.77
N ASN A 195 24.96 -11.64 -13.85
CA ASN A 195 24.90 -10.92 -15.12
C ASN A 195 24.05 -9.63 -15.02
N GLU A 196 22.89 -9.69 -14.35
CA GLU A 196 22.10 -8.49 -14.12
C GLU A 196 22.79 -7.49 -13.19
N LEU A 197 23.47 -7.98 -12.12
CA LEU A 197 24.27 -7.13 -11.24
C LEU A 197 25.39 -6.43 -12.01
N TYR A 198 26.11 -7.14 -12.89
CA TYR A 198 27.16 -6.56 -13.71
C TYR A 198 26.65 -5.39 -14.57
N LYS A 199 25.48 -5.52 -15.17
CA LYS A 199 24.86 -4.49 -16.04
C LYS A 199 24.56 -3.18 -15.31
N ILE A 200 24.40 -3.22 -13.97
CA ILE A 200 24.08 -2.03 -13.15
C ILE A 200 25.27 -1.49 -12.36
N MET A 201 26.47 -2.00 -12.61
CA MET A 201 27.69 -1.50 -11.99
C MET A 201 28.11 -0.14 -12.62
N PRO A 202 28.98 0.64 -11.96
CA PRO A 202 29.46 1.92 -12.48
C PRO A 202 29.99 1.83 -13.91
N GLY A 203 29.62 2.78 -14.74
CA GLY A 203 30.01 2.84 -16.16
C GLY A 203 29.12 2.04 -17.11
N GLN A 204 28.13 1.31 -16.62
CA GLN A 204 27.21 0.54 -17.46
C GLN A 204 25.95 1.37 -17.85
N PRO A 205 25.53 1.32 -19.13
CA PRO A 205 24.35 2.09 -19.58
C PRO A 205 23.03 1.74 -18.88
N ALA A 206 22.87 0.48 -18.43
CA ALA A 206 21.68 0.05 -17.73
C ALA A 206 21.57 0.72 -16.35
N ARG A 207 22.70 1.00 -15.69
CA ARG A 207 22.73 1.78 -14.44
C ARG A 207 22.12 3.17 -14.62
N GLU A 208 22.59 3.92 -15.61
CA GLU A 208 22.12 5.28 -15.85
C GLU A 208 20.62 5.32 -16.18
N ARG A 209 20.14 4.36 -16.97
CA ARG A 209 18.73 4.21 -17.26
C ARG A 209 17.93 3.93 -15.99
N MET A 210 18.35 2.97 -15.15
CA MET A 210 17.67 2.62 -13.90
C MET A 210 17.59 3.82 -12.96
N LEU A 211 18.68 4.57 -12.80
CA LEU A 211 18.70 5.78 -11.96
C LEU A 211 17.78 6.89 -12.49
N ALA A 212 17.66 7.05 -13.81
CA ALA A 212 16.71 7.98 -14.41
C ALA A 212 15.27 7.55 -14.19
N GLU A 213 14.97 6.24 -14.32
CA GLU A 213 13.65 5.68 -14.08
C GLU A 213 13.23 5.72 -12.61
N TYR A 214 14.17 5.69 -11.65
CA TYR A 214 13.86 5.94 -10.24
C TYR A 214 13.28 7.32 -10.00
N GLN A 215 13.66 8.34 -10.80
CA GLN A 215 13.05 9.66 -10.71
C GLN A 215 11.57 9.66 -11.14
N GLU A 216 11.20 8.76 -12.05
CA GLU A 216 9.79 8.57 -12.40
C GLU A 216 9.02 7.91 -11.25
N VAL A 217 9.58 6.87 -10.63
CA VAL A 217 9.00 6.25 -9.42
C VAL A 217 8.76 7.27 -8.31
N LEU A 218 9.75 8.15 -8.06
CA LEU A 218 9.63 9.23 -7.07
C LEU A 218 8.49 10.20 -7.43
N ARG A 219 8.34 10.56 -8.70
CA ARG A 219 7.24 11.42 -9.15
C ARG A 219 5.87 10.78 -8.97
N GLU A 220 5.74 9.48 -9.26
CA GLU A 220 4.49 8.73 -9.06
C GLU A 220 4.11 8.63 -7.57
N LEU A 221 5.08 8.47 -6.68
CA LEU A 221 4.84 8.50 -5.23
C LEU A 221 4.44 9.89 -4.74
N GLY A 222 4.89 10.95 -5.41
CA GLY A 222 4.60 12.32 -5.04
C GLY A 222 5.22 12.72 -3.70
N SER A 223 4.81 13.90 -3.21
CA SER A 223 5.36 14.51 -1.99
C SER A 223 4.32 14.70 -0.87
N LYS A 224 3.19 13.99 -0.93
CA LYS A 224 2.16 14.09 0.10
C LYS A 224 2.65 13.52 1.42
N VAL A 225 2.39 14.24 2.51
CA VAL A 225 2.63 13.78 3.88
C VAL A 225 1.48 12.84 4.26
N ALA A 226 1.73 11.54 4.24
CA ALA A 226 0.69 10.52 4.34
C ALA A 226 -0.21 10.62 5.58
N PRO A 227 0.29 10.87 6.81
CA PRO A 227 -0.56 11.04 7.98
C PRO A 227 -1.49 12.24 7.90
N ASP A 228 -1.00 13.38 7.42
CA ASP A 228 -1.77 14.62 7.33
C ASP A 228 -2.86 14.53 6.26
N GLU A 229 -2.52 13.99 5.10
CA GLU A 229 -3.48 13.76 4.01
C GLU A 229 -4.56 12.76 4.43
N ALA A 230 -4.17 11.65 5.08
CA ALA A 230 -5.13 10.68 5.61
C ALA A 230 -6.08 11.30 6.63
N ALA A 231 -5.56 12.06 7.59
CA ALA A 231 -6.35 12.76 8.59
C ALA A 231 -7.32 13.76 7.95
N SER A 232 -6.86 14.55 6.99
CA SER A 232 -7.68 15.51 6.25
C SER A 232 -8.84 14.83 5.53
N ILE A 233 -8.55 13.78 4.77
CA ILE A 233 -9.58 13.00 4.04
C ILE A 233 -10.58 12.38 5.01
N MET A 234 -10.12 11.77 6.11
CA MET A 234 -11.00 11.18 7.12
C MET A 234 -11.95 12.21 7.72
N VAL A 235 -11.44 13.38 8.11
CA VAL A 235 -12.25 14.47 8.67
C VAL A 235 -13.28 14.96 7.65
N ASP A 236 -12.89 15.13 6.39
CA ASP A 236 -13.81 15.59 5.35
C ASP A 236 -14.91 14.56 5.03
N LEU A 237 -14.57 13.28 5.00
CA LEU A 237 -15.55 12.21 4.83
C LEU A 237 -16.54 12.16 6.00
N LEU A 238 -16.07 12.31 7.24
CA LEU A 238 -16.92 12.38 8.42
C LEU A 238 -17.86 13.59 8.39
N ARG A 239 -17.36 14.76 7.98
CA ARG A 239 -18.17 15.99 7.84
C ARG A 239 -19.27 15.80 6.78
N LYS A 240 -18.93 15.25 5.60
CA LYS A 240 -19.88 14.96 4.52
C LYS A 240 -20.94 13.96 4.97
N HIS A 241 -20.53 12.87 5.61
CA HIS A 241 -21.47 11.87 6.12
C HIS A 241 -22.41 12.43 7.18
N ARG A 242 -21.90 13.23 8.12
CA ARG A 242 -22.73 13.91 9.12
C ARG A 242 -23.74 14.85 8.48
N ALA A 243 -23.34 15.63 7.49
CA ALA A 243 -24.26 16.54 6.78
C ALA A 243 -25.36 15.76 6.06
N GLU A 244 -25.02 14.63 5.44
CA GLU A 244 -26.00 13.76 4.78
C GLU A 244 -26.98 13.14 5.76
N LEU A 245 -26.52 12.65 6.92
CA LEU A 245 -27.39 12.14 7.98
C LEU A 245 -28.37 13.19 8.47
N ILE A 246 -27.92 14.44 8.66
CA ILE A 246 -28.79 15.56 9.06
C ILE A 246 -29.85 15.83 7.98
N ARG A 247 -29.45 15.85 6.69
CA ARG A 247 -30.37 16.02 5.57
C ARG A 247 -31.44 14.93 5.54
N LEU A 248 -31.02 13.65 5.62
CA LEU A 248 -31.93 12.51 5.63
C LEU A 248 -32.88 12.51 6.84
N ALA A 249 -32.38 12.89 8.01
CA ALA A 249 -33.22 13.03 9.22
C ALA A 249 -34.29 14.12 9.03
N LYS A 250 -33.93 15.26 8.44
CA LYS A 250 -34.88 16.34 8.13
C LYS A 250 -35.93 15.89 7.11
N GLU A 251 -35.52 15.26 6.02
CA GLU A 251 -36.45 14.72 4.99
C GLU A 251 -37.44 13.71 5.59
N ARG A 252 -36.94 12.81 6.49
CA ARG A 252 -37.81 11.87 7.20
C ARG A 252 -38.80 12.56 8.13
N ALA A 253 -38.36 13.58 8.88
CA ALA A 253 -39.23 14.34 9.78
C ALA A 253 -40.32 15.07 8.97
N GLU A 254 -39.98 15.71 7.85
CA GLU A 254 -40.93 16.36 6.96
C GLU A 254 -41.96 15.37 6.36
N ALA A 255 -41.48 14.17 5.93
CA ALA A 255 -42.36 13.12 5.42
C ALA A 255 -43.36 12.61 6.49
N VAL A 256 -42.89 12.39 7.72
CA VAL A 256 -43.73 11.99 8.86
C VAL A 256 -44.75 13.10 9.19
N ALA A 257 -44.35 14.35 9.25
CA ALA A 257 -45.23 15.47 9.50
C ALA A 257 -46.33 15.59 8.42
N LYS A 258 -45.96 15.44 7.14
CA LYS A 258 -46.89 15.45 6.01
C LYS A 258 -47.90 14.28 6.06
N ALA A 259 -47.43 13.09 6.42
CA ALA A 259 -48.29 11.93 6.60
C ALA A 259 -49.25 12.10 7.81
N ALA A 260 -48.80 12.65 8.92
CA ALA A 260 -49.64 12.97 10.08
C ALA A 260 -50.71 14.01 9.75
N ALA A 261 -50.34 15.09 9.04
CA ALA A 261 -51.29 16.11 8.59
C ALA A 261 -52.37 15.52 7.69
N LYS A 262 -51.99 14.66 6.73
CA LYS A 262 -52.94 13.98 5.85
C LYS A 262 -53.89 13.02 6.60
N ALA A 263 -53.37 12.31 7.60
CA ALA A 263 -54.18 11.42 8.46
C ALA A 263 -55.16 12.22 9.32
N ALA A 264 -54.75 13.35 9.89
CA ALA A 264 -55.60 14.24 10.66
C ALA A 264 -56.76 14.85 9.80
N GLU A 265 -56.46 15.26 8.57
CA GLU A 265 -57.48 15.76 7.65
C GLU A 265 -58.49 14.67 7.26
N LEU A 266 -58.02 13.46 6.99
CA LEU A 266 -58.90 12.32 6.70
C LEU A 266 -59.79 11.96 7.91
N ALA A 267 -59.28 12.00 9.13
CA ALA A 267 -60.04 11.80 10.34
C ALA A 267 -61.09 12.88 10.56
N ARG A 268 -60.75 14.16 10.29
CA ARG A 268 -61.72 15.29 10.34
C ARG A 268 -62.87 15.09 9.36
N VAL A 269 -62.58 14.75 8.08
CA VAL A 269 -63.59 14.51 7.05
C VAL A 269 -64.50 13.33 7.45
N LYS A 270 -63.94 12.25 7.99
CA LYS A 270 -64.78 11.12 8.49
C LYS A 270 -65.69 11.54 9.64
N ALA A 271 -65.16 12.28 10.61
CA ALA A 271 -65.98 12.75 11.74
C ALA A 271 -67.09 13.70 11.30
N GLU A 272 -66.83 14.58 10.34
CA GLU A 272 -67.88 15.45 9.74
C GLU A 272 -68.97 14.64 9.00
N GLN A 273 -68.57 13.58 8.27
CA GLN A 273 -69.53 12.66 7.61
C GLN A 273 -70.39 11.88 8.62
N GLU A 274 -69.77 11.34 9.65
CA GLU A 274 -70.48 10.64 10.72
C GLU A 274 -71.47 11.56 11.47
N ALA A 275 -71.05 12.78 11.75
CA ALA A 275 -71.90 13.80 12.37
C ALA A 275 -73.10 14.20 11.45
N ALA A 276 -72.88 14.31 10.13
CA ALA A 276 -73.95 14.56 9.17
C ALA A 276 -74.97 13.46 9.11
N ILE A 277 -74.50 12.18 9.06
CA ILE A 277 -75.37 10.98 9.11
C ILE A 277 -76.16 10.92 10.41
N ALA A 278 -75.55 11.22 11.54
CA ALA A 278 -76.21 11.24 12.83
C ALA A 278 -77.30 12.32 12.91
N ARG A 279 -77.10 13.53 12.34
CA ARG A 279 -78.12 14.57 12.23
C ARG A 279 -79.25 14.14 11.34
N GLN A 280 -79.02 13.56 10.19
CA GLN A 280 -80.10 13.05 9.31
C GLN A 280 -80.97 11.99 10.00
N LYS A 281 -80.36 11.05 10.73
CA LYS A 281 -81.09 10.02 11.49
C LYS A 281 -81.93 10.64 12.63
N ALA A 282 -81.41 11.70 13.29
CA ALA A 282 -82.15 12.40 14.33
C ALA A 282 -83.36 13.15 13.76
N GLU A 283 -83.16 13.83 12.64
CA GLU A 283 -84.28 14.54 11.93
C GLU A 283 -85.37 13.54 11.42
N GLU A 284 -84.96 12.38 10.95
CA GLU A 284 -85.87 11.33 10.48
C GLU A 284 -86.62 10.73 11.66
N ALA A 285 -85.99 10.47 12.77
CA ALA A 285 -86.66 10.02 13.99
C ALA A 285 -87.64 11.01 14.58
N GLU A 286 -87.34 12.33 14.51
CA GLU A 286 -88.24 13.39 14.90
C GLU A 286 -89.49 13.46 13.96
N ARG A 287 -89.30 13.31 12.65
CA ARG A 287 -90.41 13.22 11.71
C ARG A 287 -91.34 12.05 11.93
N VAL A 288 -90.77 10.84 12.18
CA VAL A 288 -91.57 9.68 12.47
C VAL A 288 -92.33 9.84 13.80
N SER A 289 -91.73 10.38 14.85
CA SER A 289 -92.40 10.66 16.15
C SER A 289 -93.51 11.70 16.00
N GLN A 290 -93.36 12.76 15.14
CA GLN A 290 -94.41 13.71 14.87
C GLN A 290 -95.53 13.16 14.03
N GLN A 291 -95.29 12.17 13.16
CA GLN A 291 -96.34 11.43 12.43
C GLN A 291 -97.19 10.56 13.31
N GLU A 292 -96.59 9.85 14.25
CA GLU A 292 -97.25 8.98 15.23
C GLU A 292 -98.14 9.79 16.22
N ILE A 293 -97.82 11.05 16.53
CA ILE A 293 -98.62 11.91 17.39
C ILE A 293 -99.86 12.52 16.61
N ASN A 294 -99.80 12.57 15.32
CA ASN A 294 -100.84 13.17 14.49
C ASN A 294 -101.83 12.18 13.79
N GLU A 295 -101.71 10.89 14.05
CA GLU A 295 -102.70 9.88 13.64
C GLU A 295 -103.85 9.84 14.68
N PRO A 296 -105.14 9.99 14.26
CA PRO A 296 -106.29 10.06 15.17
C PRO A 296 -106.65 8.70 15.78
#